data_0aaaf23e9fd4d6b1afdeed3a97f2ffaa
#
_entry.id   0aaaf23e9fd4d6b1afdeed3a97f2ffaa
#
_cell.length_a   1.000
_cell.length_b   1.000
_cell.length_c   1.000
_cell.angle_alpha   90.00
_cell.angle_beta   90.00
_cell.angle_gamma   90.00
#
_symmetry.space_group_name_H-M   'P 1'
#
loop_
_entity.id
_entity.type
_entity.pdbx_description
1 polymer ?
#
loop_
_entity_poly.entity_id
_entity_poly.type
_entity_poly.pdbx_seq_one_letter_code
_entity_poly.pdbx_strand_id
1 'polypeptide(L)'
;GYDPKDVESYWQRTNVNRTGKVIDVPINGTTKAINEETTMDLELMGAQLPAADIHMYIASDARFVNFALAFNQMVTDNKADVMSVSWGLCERGTGWLMIKTENMIFKQAASQGIALFASSGDDGVYDCKQKKLRWEVDFPSSSPYVTAVGGTTFVIDKGARVSESAWEGSGGGISNHFDRPTWRSGRGIPDGDKRQSADVS
;
A
#
# COMPACT_ATOMS: atom_id res chain seq x y z
N GLY A 1 -1.07 -6.42 13.94
CA GLY A 1 -0.39 -7.72 14.03
C GLY A 1 -1.18 -8.81 13.32
N TYR A 2 -0.67 -10.01 13.32
CA TYR A 2 -1.23 -11.21 12.67
C TYR A 2 -1.05 -12.43 13.57
N ASP A 3 -1.77 -13.53 13.28
CA ASP A 3 -1.50 -14.84 13.91
C ASP A 3 -0.59 -15.67 12.98
N PRO A 4 0.63 -16.02 13.41
CA PRO A 4 1.53 -16.85 12.60
C PRO A 4 0.93 -18.19 12.15
N LYS A 5 0.02 -18.78 12.96
CA LYS A 5 -0.62 -20.06 12.62
C LYS A 5 -1.59 -19.94 11.45
N ASP A 6 -2.30 -18.81 11.33
CA ASP A 6 -3.20 -18.57 10.19
C ASP A 6 -2.38 -18.48 8.89
N VAL A 7 -1.31 -17.71 8.93
CA VAL A 7 -0.39 -17.53 7.79
C VAL A 7 0.26 -18.86 7.37
N GLU A 8 0.79 -19.62 8.33
CA GLU A 8 1.36 -20.94 8.06
C GLU A 8 0.32 -21.90 7.48
N SER A 9 -0.92 -21.90 8.02
CA SER A 9 -2.03 -22.72 7.53
C SER A 9 -2.40 -22.36 6.09
N TYR A 10 -2.40 -21.07 5.73
CA TYR A 10 -2.64 -20.62 4.37
C TYR A 10 -1.57 -21.18 3.41
N TRP A 11 -0.29 -21.03 3.72
CA TRP A 11 0.80 -21.52 2.87
C TRP A 11 0.78 -23.05 2.72
N GLN A 12 0.45 -23.78 3.77
CA GLN A 12 0.30 -25.23 3.69
C GLN A 12 -0.86 -25.64 2.78
N ARG A 13 -2.04 -25.02 2.93
CA ARG A 13 -3.23 -25.31 2.12
C ARG A 13 -3.05 -24.95 0.64
N THR A 14 -2.28 -23.94 0.35
CA THR A 14 -1.96 -23.48 -1.01
C THR A 14 -0.70 -24.12 -1.59
N ASN A 15 -0.12 -25.07 -0.88
CA ASN A 15 1.10 -25.79 -1.28
C ASN A 15 2.29 -24.86 -1.55
N VAL A 16 2.40 -23.77 -0.78
CA VAL A 16 3.53 -22.84 -0.83
C VAL A 16 4.63 -23.33 0.08
N ASN A 17 5.80 -23.63 -0.48
CA ASN A 17 6.99 -24.01 0.27
C ASN A 17 7.89 -22.80 0.47
N ARG A 18 7.72 -22.11 1.61
CA ARG A 18 8.56 -20.96 1.94
C ARG A 18 9.93 -21.38 2.47
N THR A 19 10.96 -20.67 1.98
CA THR A 19 12.33 -20.74 2.48
C THR A 19 12.80 -19.42 3.09
N GLY A 20 12.18 -18.29 2.72
CA GLY A 20 12.42 -16.99 3.34
C GLY A 20 11.78 -16.88 4.73
N LYS A 21 12.28 -15.97 5.54
CA LYS A 21 11.84 -15.72 6.92
C LYS A 21 10.80 -14.60 6.99
N VAL A 22 9.99 -14.64 8.05
CA VAL A 22 9.20 -13.48 8.50
C VAL A 22 9.88 -12.92 9.74
N ILE A 23 10.15 -11.63 9.74
CA ILE A 23 10.92 -10.93 10.76
C ILE A 23 10.07 -9.77 11.28
N ASP A 24 9.56 -9.90 12.49
CA ASP A 24 8.75 -8.85 13.13
C ASP A 24 9.64 -7.73 13.67
N VAL A 25 9.29 -6.50 13.33
CA VAL A 25 9.92 -5.27 13.81
C VAL A 25 8.84 -4.40 14.49
N PRO A 26 8.69 -4.52 15.82
CA PRO A 26 7.70 -3.74 16.54
C PRO A 26 8.08 -2.25 16.60
N ILE A 27 7.13 -1.37 16.31
CA ILE A 27 7.31 0.08 16.27
C ILE A 27 6.52 0.74 17.39
N ASN A 28 7.22 1.47 18.26
CA ASN A 28 6.64 2.21 19.39
C ASN A 28 5.78 1.33 20.30
N GLY A 29 6.26 0.12 20.59
CA GLY A 29 5.58 -0.87 21.40
C GLY A 29 5.08 -2.07 20.60
N THR A 30 4.36 -2.95 21.24
CA THR A 30 3.78 -4.15 20.64
C THR A 30 2.26 -4.08 20.65
N THR A 31 1.62 -4.52 19.57
CA THR A 31 0.19 -4.79 19.55
C THR A 31 -0.05 -6.30 19.56
N LYS A 32 -1.08 -6.72 20.32
CA LYS A 32 -1.59 -8.10 20.26
C LYS A 32 -2.84 -8.20 19.38
N ALA A 33 -3.33 -7.07 18.89
CA ALA A 33 -4.49 -7.06 18.02
C ALA A 33 -4.14 -7.72 16.68
N ILE A 34 -4.84 -8.78 16.35
CA ILE A 34 -4.78 -9.41 15.03
C ILE A 34 -5.62 -8.57 14.09
N ASN A 35 -5.10 -8.35 12.89
CA ASN A 35 -5.75 -7.61 11.84
C ASN A 35 -5.79 -8.47 10.57
N GLU A 36 -6.96 -8.61 9.97
CA GLU A 36 -7.18 -9.44 8.78
C GLU A 36 -6.37 -8.95 7.58
N GLU A 37 -6.28 -7.62 7.40
CA GLU A 37 -5.47 -7.03 6.34
C GLU A 37 -4.00 -7.40 6.46
N THR A 38 -3.41 -7.25 7.66
CA THR A 38 -2.01 -7.62 7.90
C THR A 38 -1.76 -9.11 7.64
N THR A 39 -2.73 -9.96 7.99
CA THR A 39 -2.65 -11.41 7.76
C THR A 39 -2.68 -11.72 6.27
N MET A 40 -3.63 -11.15 5.54
CA MET A 40 -3.79 -11.31 4.10
C MET A 40 -2.56 -10.83 3.32
N ASP A 41 -2.05 -9.64 3.65
CA ASP A 41 -0.84 -9.10 3.02
C ASP A 41 0.34 -10.07 3.15
N LEU A 42 0.54 -10.59 4.35
CA LEU A 42 1.65 -11.51 4.62
C LEU A 42 1.47 -12.87 3.92
N GLU A 43 0.24 -13.40 3.91
CA GLU A 43 -0.10 -14.62 3.19
C GLU A 43 0.21 -14.51 1.70
N LEU A 44 -0.26 -13.42 1.07
CA LEU A 44 -0.10 -13.19 -0.36
C LEU A 44 1.34 -12.88 -0.75
N MET A 45 2.04 -12.00 -0.01
CA MET A 45 3.45 -11.73 -0.26
C MET A 45 4.29 -13.01 -0.12
N GLY A 46 4.05 -13.78 0.92
CA GLY A 46 4.76 -15.02 1.16
C GLY A 46 4.49 -16.10 0.10
N ALA A 47 3.30 -16.12 -0.47
CA ALA A 47 2.95 -17.02 -1.56
C ALA A 47 3.60 -16.63 -2.89
N GLN A 48 3.63 -15.33 -3.20
CA GLN A 48 4.23 -14.81 -4.43
C GLN A 48 5.77 -14.87 -4.41
N LEU A 49 6.37 -14.67 -3.23
CA LEU A 49 7.81 -14.56 -3.05
C LEU A 49 8.30 -15.55 -1.97
N PRO A 50 8.22 -16.86 -2.20
CA PRO A 50 8.48 -17.87 -1.16
C PRO A 50 9.91 -17.89 -0.63
N ALA A 51 10.88 -17.37 -1.38
CA ALA A 51 12.28 -17.31 -0.97
C ALA A 51 12.67 -15.96 -0.34
N ALA A 52 11.85 -14.92 -0.44
CA ALA A 52 12.17 -13.60 0.10
C ALA A 52 11.99 -13.56 1.62
N ASP A 53 12.86 -12.85 2.30
CA ASP A 53 12.65 -12.44 3.69
C ASP A 53 11.64 -11.29 3.73
N ILE A 54 10.68 -11.38 4.64
CA ILE A 54 9.63 -10.36 4.84
C ILE A 54 9.84 -9.71 6.19
N HIS A 55 10.12 -8.42 6.21
CA HIS A 55 10.22 -7.62 7.42
C HIS A 55 8.87 -6.96 7.70
N MET A 56 8.19 -7.37 8.76
CA MET A 56 6.90 -6.84 9.19
C MET A 56 7.11 -5.72 10.20
N TYR A 57 7.02 -4.46 9.75
CA TYR A 57 7.08 -3.29 10.64
C TYR A 57 5.70 -3.03 11.24
N ILE A 58 5.53 -3.46 12.48
CA ILE A 58 4.23 -3.51 13.14
C ILE A 58 4.05 -2.29 14.04
N ALA A 59 3.26 -1.33 13.59
CA ALA A 59 2.87 -0.17 14.39
C ALA A 59 2.06 -0.59 15.63
N SER A 60 2.23 0.12 16.74
CA SER A 60 1.53 -0.20 17.99
C SER A 60 0.01 0.02 17.93
N ASP A 61 -0.43 0.90 17.04
CA ASP A 61 -1.84 1.17 16.74
C ASP A 61 -1.98 1.85 15.36
N ALA A 62 -3.23 2.11 14.93
CA ALA A 62 -3.56 2.70 13.64
C ALA A 62 -3.46 4.25 13.59
N ARG A 63 -2.78 4.90 14.53
CA ARG A 63 -2.56 6.35 14.47
C ARG A 63 -1.48 6.69 13.45
N PHE A 64 -1.70 7.73 12.66
CA PHE A 64 -0.74 8.18 11.63
C PHE A 64 0.68 8.38 12.13
N VAL A 65 0.85 8.90 13.34
CA VAL A 65 2.18 9.07 13.92
C VAL A 65 2.95 7.76 14.04
N ASN A 66 2.26 6.65 14.34
CA ASN A 66 2.88 5.33 14.45
C ASN A 66 3.19 4.73 13.07
N PHE A 67 2.39 5.03 12.05
CA PHE A 67 2.74 4.71 10.66
C PHE A 67 3.95 5.51 10.18
N ALA A 68 3.99 6.80 10.45
CA ALA A 68 5.16 7.63 10.11
C ALA A 68 6.44 7.12 10.78
N LEU A 69 6.36 6.66 12.03
CA LEU A 69 7.49 6.03 12.73
C LEU A 69 7.89 4.70 12.06
N ALA A 70 6.92 3.89 11.64
CA ALA A 70 7.18 2.64 10.93
C ALA A 70 7.87 2.90 9.58
N PHE A 71 7.37 3.82 8.78
CA PHE A 71 7.99 4.21 7.51
C PHE A 71 9.41 4.74 7.71
N ASN A 72 9.61 5.61 8.71
CA ASN A 72 10.93 6.14 9.02
C ASN A 72 11.90 5.03 9.45
N GLN A 73 11.44 4.06 10.24
CA GLN A 73 12.27 2.94 10.66
C GLN A 73 12.62 2.03 9.48
N MET A 74 11.66 1.69 8.60
CA MET A 74 11.91 0.91 7.39
C MET A 74 13.00 1.54 6.52
N VAL A 75 12.89 2.84 6.27
CA VAL A 75 13.86 3.60 5.45
C VAL A 75 15.22 3.71 6.15
N THR A 76 15.24 3.89 7.47
CA THR A 76 16.47 3.96 8.26
C THR A 76 17.19 2.61 8.30
N ASP A 77 16.47 1.52 8.48
CA ASP A 77 17.02 0.17 8.51
C ASP A 77 17.60 -0.25 7.16
N ASN A 78 17.00 0.22 6.06
CA ASN A 78 17.44 -0.02 4.68
C ASN A 78 17.71 -1.51 4.39
N LYS A 79 16.79 -2.38 4.83
CA LYS A 79 16.93 -3.85 4.74
C LYS A 79 16.09 -4.49 3.63
N ALA A 80 15.24 -3.70 2.98
CA ALA A 80 14.34 -4.19 1.94
C ALA A 80 14.43 -3.30 0.70
N ASP A 81 14.34 -3.91 -0.47
CA ASP A 81 14.31 -3.22 -1.77
C ASP A 81 12.91 -2.75 -2.13
N VAL A 82 11.89 -3.36 -1.51
CA VAL A 82 10.47 -3.10 -1.79
C VAL A 82 9.71 -2.93 -0.47
N MET A 83 8.86 -1.92 -0.42
CA MET A 83 7.90 -1.68 0.67
C MET A 83 6.49 -1.75 0.14
N SER A 84 5.60 -2.45 0.86
CA SER A 84 4.16 -2.52 0.57
C SER A 84 3.34 -1.99 1.74
N VAL A 85 2.31 -1.21 1.44
CA VAL A 85 1.44 -0.58 2.43
C VAL A 85 -0.01 -0.68 1.97
N SER A 86 -0.84 -1.41 2.73
CA SER A 86 -2.29 -1.52 2.51
C SER A 86 -3.10 -0.60 3.43
N TRP A 87 -2.46 0.41 4.00
CA TRP A 87 -3.09 1.40 4.87
C TRP A 87 -2.95 2.79 4.30
N GLY A 88 -4.06 3.51 4.32
CA GLY A 88 -4.09 4.89 3.89
C GLY A 88 -5.29 5.63 4.44
N LEU A 89 -5.38 6.90 4.10
CA LEU A 89 -6.54 7.74 4.30
C LEU A 89 -6.52 8.85 3.26
N CYS A 90 -7.70 9.33 2.88
CA CYS A 90 -7.79 10.44 1.96
C CYS A 90 -6.92 11.63 2.40
N GLU A 91 -6.35 12.35 1.45
CA GLU A 91 -5.39 13.45 1.71
C GLU A 91 -5.88 14.45 2.77
N ARG A 92 -7.16 14.83 2.73
CA ARG A 92 -7.73 15.75 3.72
C ARG A 92 -7.80 15.15 5.12
N GLY A 93 -8.12 13.86 5.22
CA GLY A 93 -8.19 13.13 6.50
C GLY A 93 -6.80 12.97 7.12
N THR A 94 -5.78 12.73 6.30
CA THR A 94 -4.39 12.64 6.73
C THR A 94 -3.85 13.99 7.23
N GLY A 95 -4.18 15.06 6.54
CA GLY A 95 -3.77 16.42 6.89
C GLY A 95 -2.37 16.80 6.39
N TRP A 96 -2.23 18.04 5.95
CA TRP A 96 -1.06 18.56 5.26
C TRP A 96 0.28 18.31 5.97
N LEU A 97 0.35 18.48 7.29
CA LEU A 97 1.60 18.31 8.01
C LEU A 97 2.09 16.86 7.97
N MET A 98 1.18 15.90 8.14
CA MET A 98 1.51 14.48 8.08
C MET A 98 1.91 14.08 6.66
N ILE A 99 1.13 14.49 5.66
CA ILE A 99 1.45 14.29 4.23
C ILE A 99 2.87 14.77 3.92
N LYS A 100 3.21 15.99 4.34
CA LYS A 100 4.55 16.56 4.12
C LYS A 100 5.65 15.75 4.81
N THR A 101 5.41 15.34 6.05
CA THR A 101 6.40 14.58 6.85
C THR A 101 6.66 13.20 6.20
N GLU A 102 5.61 12.45 5.92
CA GLU A 102 5.77 11.13 5.34
C GLU A 102 6.31 11.19 3.90
N ASN A 103 5.89 12.19 3.11
CA ASN A 103 6.44 12.38 1.76
C ASN A 103 7.95 12.65 1.74
N MET A 104 8.51 13.24 2.80
CA MET A 104 9.98 13.38 2.95
C MET A 104 10.64 12.03 3.20
N ILE A 105 10.00 11.14 3.98
CA ILE A 105 10.47 9.78 4.24
C ILE A 105 10.44 8.97 2.92
N PHE A 106 9.34 9.07 2.15
CA PHE A 106 9.23 8.37 0.85
C PHE A 106 10.23 8.89 -0.19
N LYS A 107 10.51 10.19 -0.18
CA LYS A 107 11.59 10.77 -0.99
C LYS A 107 12.95 10.18 -0.63
N GLN A 108 13.24 10.01 0.66
CA GLN A 108 14.44 9.34 1.11
C GLN A 108 14.49 7.88 0.66
N ALA A 109 13.41 7.12 0.82
CA ALA A 109 13.29 5.74 0.33
C ALA A 109 13.63 5.65 -1.16
N ALA A 110 13.02 6.51 -1.98
CA ALA A 110 13.30 6.56 -3.42
C ALA A 110 14.77 6.89 -3.72
N SER A 111 15.41 7.77 -2.95
CA SER A 111 16.83 8.08 -3.12
C SER A 111 17.77 6.94 -2.70
N GLN A 112 17.30 6.02 -1.88
CA GLN A 112 18.00 4.80 -1.48
C GLN A 112 17.73 3.62 -2.45
N GLY A 113 16.86 3.81 -3.45
CA GLY A 113 16.49 2.77 -4.40
C GLY A 113 15.38 1.85 -3.90
N ILE A 114 14.70 2.18 -2.81
CA ILE A 114 13.58 1.41 -2.28
C ILE A 114 12.32 1.75 -3.07
N ALA A 115 11.68 0.75 -3.68
CA ALA A 115 10.39 0.90 -4.34
C ALA A 115 9.24 0.83 -3.34
N LEU A 116 8.34 1.84 -3.34
CA LEU A 116 7.14 1.85 -2.50
C LEU A 116 5.90 1.60 -3.32
N PHE A 117 5.04 0.72 -2.79
CA PHE A 117 3.70 0.43 -3.31
C PHE A 117 2.67 0.69 -2.21
N ALA A 118 1.56 1.33 -2.57
CA ALA A 118 0.44 1.53 -1.65
C ALA A 118 -0.89 1.35 -2.36
N SER A 119 -1.87 0.80 -1.64
CA SER A 119 -3.25 0.71 -2.10
C SER A 119 -3.81 2.11 -2.40
N SER A 120 -4.60 2.23 -3.47
CA SER A 120 -5.15 3.51 -3.91
C SER A 120 -6.46 3.90 -3.24
N GLY A 121 -6.99 3.06 -2.34
CA GLY A 121 -8.26 3.24 -1.64
C GLY A 121 -9.38 2.34 -2.17
N ASP A 122 -10.52 2.34 -1.46
CA ASP A 122 -11.62 1.39 -1.64
C ASP A 122 -12.98 2.03 -1.97
N ASP A 123 -13.02 3.35 -2.11
CA ASP A 123 -14.25 4.11 -2.32
C ASP A 123 -14.25 4.91 -3.65
N GLY A 124 -13.50 4.42 -4.66
CA GLY A 124 -13.37 5.06 -5.96
C GLY A 124 -12.73 6.45 -5.84
N VAL A 125 -13.38 7.47 -6.38
CA VAL A 125 -12.93 8.87 -6.29
C VAL A 125 -13.43 9.61 -5.04
N TYR A 126 -14.12 8.90 -4.14
CA TYR A 126 -14.78 9.48 -2.95
C TYR A 126 -14.15 9.03 -1.63
N ASP A 127 -12.89 8.81 -1.62
CA ASP A 127 -12.17 8.16 -0.54
C ASP A 127 -12.32 8.82 0.84
N CYS A 128 -12.55 10.12 0.90
CA CYS A 128 -12.86 10.81 2.16
C CYS A 128 -14.22 10.48 2.79
N LYS A 129 -15.08 9.68 2.16
CA LYS A 129 -16.42 9.24 2.64
C LYS A 129 -17.38 10.34 3.09
N GLN A 130 -16.90 11.54 3.32
CA GLN A 130 -17.69 12.68 3.79
C GLN A 130 -18.37 13.37 2.60
N LYS A 131 -19.60 12.93 2.31
CA LYS A 131 -20.47 13.52 1.27
C LYS A 131 -19.83 13.43 -0.11
N LYS A 132 -20.25 12.57 -0.97
CA LYS A 132 -19.94 12.37 -2.39
C LYS A 132 -19.80 13.66 -3.25
N LEU A 133 -19.25 14.73 -2.69
CA LEU A 133 -19.21 16.07 -3.26
C LEU A 133 -17.82 16.51 -3.74
N ARG A 134 -16.76 15.77 -3.39
CA ARG A 134 -15.40 16.08 -3.85
C ARG A 134 -14.66 14.80 -4.15
N TRP A 135 -13.98 14.81 -5.26
CA TRP A 135 -13.01 13.79 -5.61
C TRP A 135 -11.76 13.96 -4.76
N GLU A 136 -11.37 12.91 -4.11
CA GLU A 136 -10.19 12.89 -3.27
C GLU A 136 -9.48 11.55 -3.41
N VAL A 137 -8.18 11.61 -3.41
CA VAL A 137 -7.31 10.44 -3.49
C VAL A 137 -6.80 10.04 -2.13
N ASP A 138 -6.42 8.80 -2.01
CA ASP A 138 -5.80 8.27 -0.82
C ASP A 138 -4.32 8.64 -0.72
N PHE A 139 -3.84 8.78 0.50
CA PHE A 139 -2.43 8.93 0.83
C PHE A 139 -2.05 7.75 1.75
N PRO A 140 -0.92 7.05 1.52
CA PRO A 140 0.28 7.51 0.84
C PRO A 140 0.32 7.30 -0.69
N SER A 141 -0.66 6.68 -1.31
CA SER A 141 -0.65 6.36 -2.75
C SER A 141 -0.56 7.60 -3.65
N SER A 142 -1.06 8.75 -3.19
CA SER A 142 -0.96 10.01 -3.94
C SER A 142 0.44 10.63 -3.96
N SER A 143 1.36 10.16 -3.12
CA SER A 143 2.74 10.65 -3.13
C SER A 143 3.44 10.38 -4.48
N PRO A 144 4.22 11.34 -5.03
CA PRO A 144 4.97 11.12 -6.27
C PRO A 144 6.12 10.10 -6.13
N TYR A 145 6.43 9.66 -4.92
CA TYR A 145 7.47 8.66 -4.62
C TYR A 145 6.90 7.27 -4.34
N VAL A 146 5.59 7.11 -4.49
CA VAL A 146 4.85 5.86 -4.22
C VAL A 146 4.13 5.43 -5.48
N THR A 147 4.17 4.15 -5.79
CA THR A 147 3.35 3.54 -6.84
C THR A 147 1.97 3.25 -6.27
N ALA A 148 0.96 3.90 -6.79
CA ALA A 148 -0.43 3.69 -6.40
C ALA A 148 -0.99 2.45 -7.09
N VAL A 149 -1.47 1.49 -6.31
CA VAL A 149 -2.01 0.22 -6.80
C VAL A 149 -3.52 0.21 -6.65
N GLY A 150 -4.22 0.14 -7.76
CA GLY A 150 -5.67 -0.05 -7.83
C GLY A 150 -6.06 -1.53 -7.77
N GLY A 151 -7.35 -1.79 -7.76
CA GLY A 151 -7.90 -3.14 -7.75
C GLY A 151 -8.59 -3.51 -9.06
N THR A 152 -8.56 -4.80 -9.37
CA THR A 152 -9.34 -5.38 -10.48
C THR A 152 -10.28 -6.46 -9.98
N THR A 153 -11.35 -6.68 -10.74
CA THR A 153 -12.23 -7.84 -10.61
C THR A 153 -12.02 -8.73 -11.81
N PHE A 154 -11.76 -10.01 -11.59
CA PHE A 154 -11.62 -10.98 -12.65
C PHE A 154 -12.59 -12.15 -12.48
N VAL A 155 -12.97 -12.76 -13.60
CA VAL A 155 -13.83 -13.94 -13.64
C VAL A 155 -13.00 -15.14 -14.04
N ILE A 156 -13.11 -16.21 -13.25
CA ILE A 156 -12.49 -17.51 -13.54
C ILE A 156 -13.58 -18.46 -14.01
N ASP A 157 -13.38 -19.07 -15.17
CA ASP A 157 -14.17 -20.22 -15.64
C ASP A 157 -13.22 -21.40 -15.92
N LYS A 158 -13.55 -22.55 -15.33
CA LYS A 158 -12.77 -23.80 -15.46
C LYS A 158 -11.28 -23.64 -15.21
N GLY A 159 -10.91 -22.78 -14.27
CA GLY A 159 -9.51 -22.52 -13.89
C GLY A 159 -8.77 -21.53 -14.80
N ALA A 160 -9.44 -20.95 -15.80
CA ALA A 160 -8.87 -19.92 -16.66
C ALA A 160 -9.51 -18.53 -16.39
N ARG A 161 -8.70 -17.49 -16.39
CA ARG A 161 -9.21 -16.12 -16.34
C ARG A 161 -9.85 -15.77 -17.69
N VAL A 162 -11.15 -15.52 -17.69
CA VAL A 162 -11.93 -15.22 -18.90
C VAL A 162 -12.18 -13.72 -19.09
N SER A 163 -12.20 -12.94 -18.03
CA SER A 163 -12.28 -11.48 -18.09
C SER A 163 -11.66 -10.82 -16.88
N GLU A 164 -11.28 -9.59 -17.05
CA GLU A 164 -10.80 -8.70 -15.98
C GLU A 164 -11.26 -7.27 -16.28
N SER A 165 -11.72 -6.58 -15.24
CA SER A 165 -12.16 -5.19 -15.30
C SER A 165 -11.69 -4.45 -14.07
N ALA A 166 -11.66 -3.12 -14.11
CA ALA A 166 -11.44 -2.33 -12.91
C ALA A 166 -12.50 -2.70 -11.86
N TRP A 167 -12.05 -2.89 -10.61
CA TRP A 167 -12.96 -3.07 -9.48
C TRP A 167 -13.72 -1.77 -9.20
N GLU A 168 -15.02 -1.87 -8.90
CA GLU A 168 -15.89 -0.71 -8.69
C GLU A 168 -15.41 0.19 -7.53
N GLY A 169 -14.85 -0.42 -6.48
CA GLY A 169 -14.29 0.28 -5.32
C GLY A 169 -12.86 0.79 -5.52
N SER A 170 -12.18 0.41 -6.62
CA SER A 170 -10.78 0.80 -6.82
C SER A 170 -10.58 2.30 -6.70
N GLY A 171 -9.76 2.72 -5.75
CA GLY A 171 -9.44 4.12 -5.50
C GLY A 171 -8.74 4.78 -6.68
N GLY A 172 -9.01 6.06 -6.85
CA GLY A 172 -8.38 6.84 -7.92
C GLY A 172 -8.83 8.29 -7.90
N GLY A 173 -8.16 9.13 -8.68
CA GLY A 173 -8.52 10.53 -8.81
C GLY A 173 -7.32 11.45 -8.90
N ILE A 174 -7.47 12.70 -8.47
CA ILE A 174 -6.50 13.78 -8.64
C ILE A 174 -6.11 14.31 -7.27
N SER A 175 -4.80 14.34 -6.98
CA SER A 175 -4.26 14.90 -5.75
C SER A 175 -4.51 16.41 -5.65
N ASN A 176 -4.82 16.86 -4.43
CA ASN A 176 -4.91 18.30 -4.11
C ASN A 176 -3.55 18.87 -3.67
N HIS A 177 -2.58 18.02 -3.35
CA HIS A 177 -1.30 18.42 -2.75
C HIS A 177 -0.11 18.28 -3.69
N PHE A 178 -0.12 17.28 -4.57
CA PHE A 178 1.04 16.95 -5.38
C PHE A 178 0.84 17.31 -6.84
N ASP A 179 1.89 17.87 -7.43
CA ASP A 179 1.96 18.09 -8.87
C ASP A 179 2.27 16.78 -9.60
N ARG A 180 1.90 16.72 -10.89
CA ARG A 180 2.18 15.57 -11.74
C ARG A 180 3.69 15.34 -11.81
N PRO A 181 4.20 14.17 -11.44
CA PRO A 181 5.60 13.85 -11.60
C PRO A 181 5.94 13.69 -13.09
N THR A 182 7.16 14.03 -13.47
CA THR A 182 7.63 14.01 -14.86
C THR A 182 7.58 12.62 -15.49
N TRP A 183 7.71 11.58 -14.69
CA TRP A 183 7.64 10.19 -15.15
C TRP A 183 6.20 9.74 -15.50
N ARG A 184 5.18 10.46 -15.03
CA ARG A 184 3.79 10.12 -15.32
C ARG A 184 3.32 10.80 -16.60
N SER A 185 3.70 10.22 -17.72
CA SER A 185 3.32 10.67 -19.04
C SER A 185 3.10 9.48 -19.97
N GLY A 186 2.32 9.68 -21.02
CA GLY A 186 2.11 8.66 -22.03
C GLY A 186 0.63 8.43 -22.39
N ARG A 187 0.39 7.42 -23.20
CA ARG A 187 -0.95 7.09 -23.69
C ARG A 187 -1.84 6.64 -22.52
N GLY A 188 -3.07 7.15 -22.47
CA GLY A 188 -4.05 6.80 -21.45
C GLY A 188 -3.93 7.61 -20.16
N ILE A 189 -2.92 8.48 -20.01
CA ILE A 189 -2.82 9.39 -18.88
C ILE A 189 -3.67 10.63 -19.19
N PRO A 190 -4.67 10.96 -18.35
CA PRO A 190 -5.49 12.17 -18.55
C PRO A 190 -4.65 13.45 -18.48
N ASP A 191 -5.08 14.50 -19.18
CA ASP A 191 -4.46 15.80 -19.09
C ASP A 191 -4.58 16.41 -17.70
N GLY A 192 -3.65 17.30 -17.33
CA GLY A 192 -3.62 18.00 -16.05
C GLY A 192 -2.21 18.13 -15.49
N ASP A 193 -2.06 18.98 -14.50
CA ASP A 193 -0.79 19.32 -13.85
C ASP A 193 -0.63 18.65 -12.46
N LYS A 194 -1.65 17.94 -11.99
CA LYS A 194 -1.66 17.28 -10.69
C LYS A 194 -1.38 15.79 -10.79
N ARG A 195 -0.85 15.22 -9.70
CA ARG A 195 -0.67 13.79 -9.51
C ARG A 195 -2.02 13.07 -9.57
N GLN A 196 -2.10 12.06 -10.41
CA GLN A 196 -3.28 11.21 -10.58
C GLN A 196 -2.96 9.79 -10.09
N SER A 197 -3.93 9.13 -9.47
CA SER A 197 -3.89 7.76 -8.96
C SER A 197 -5.04 6.96 -9.64
N ALA A 198 -4.95 5.66 -9.91
CA ALA A 198 -3.88 4.75 -9.63
C ALA A 198 -2.81 4.76 -10.76
N ASP A 199 -1.65 4.14 -10.50
CA ASP A 199 -0.60 3.95 -11.51
C ASP A 199 -0.72 2.60 -12.21
N VAL A 200 -1.05 1.58 -11.43
CA VAL A 200 -1.22 0.17 -11.84
C VAL A 200 -2.41 -0.45 -11.12
N SER A 201 -2.87 -1.60 -11.60
CA SER A 201 -3.91 -2.40 -10.96
C SER A 201 -3.77 -3.87 -11.35
#